data_515f925fe6f649ab0a3f53d1316ad031
#
_entry.id   515f925fe6f649ab0a3f53d1316ad031
#
_cell.length_a   1.000
_cell.length_b   1.000
_cell.length_c   1.000
_cell.angle_alpha   90.00
_cell.angle_beta   90.00
_cell.angle_gamma   90.00
#
_symmetry.space_group_name_H-M   'P 1'
#
loop_
_entity.id
_entity.type
_entity.pdbx_description
1 polymer ?
#
loop_
_entity_poly.entity_id
_entity_poly.type
_entity_poly.pdbx_seq_one_letter_code
_entity_poly.pdbx_strand_id
1 'polypeptide(L)'
;FYALREVCSRGRDMRPLDLSPGLEGKRIVVQGLGNVGYHAAKFLEEDGGAVIVGLIEYEGAIANPAGLRVEDVMEHRRETGSLLDFPGAENLDQRDAGLELECDILVPAALENAITMGNAPRIPAKIVAEAANGPVSADASEHLHERGVMVLPDAFINAGGVTVSYFEWLKNLQHIRFGRMEKRFEEKAARSILNAIEHATGSSFSESEINDFARGADEIDLVNSGLEETMIKAYNEIREIKQQHEDIDLRTASMVSAINKIAAVYKHRGLFP
;
A
#
# COMPACT_ATOMS: atom_id res chain seq x y z
N PHE A 1 0.53 -0.76 0.51
CA PHE A 1 0.31 -0.98 1.94
C PHE A 1 0.69 0.24 2.77
N TYR A 2 1.95 0.69 2.80
CA TYR A 2 2.42 1.83 3.61
C TYR A 2 1.61 3.11 3.38
N ALA A 3 1.24 3.40 2.14
CA ALA A 3 0.40 4.55 1.79
C ALA A 3 -0.96 4.48 2.48
N LEU A 4 -1.69 3.37 2.33
CA LEU A 4 -3.00 3.18 2.97
C LEU A 4 -2.90 3.17 4.49
N ARG A 5 -1.84 2.56 5.05
CA ARG A 5 -1.60 2.56 6.49
C ARG A 5 -1.43 3.99 7.03
N GLU A 6 -0.64 4.82 6.34
CA GLU A 6 -0.46 6.22 6.72
C GLU A 6 -1.76 7.02 6.61
N VAL A 7 -2.47 6.92 5.49
CA VAL A 7 -3.76 7.58 5.27
C VAL A 7 -4.74 7.21 6.38
N CYS A 8 -4.93 5.92 6.63
CA CYS A 8 -5.87 5.43 7.62
C CYS A 8 -5.45 5.76 9.07
N SER A 9 -4.15 5.98 9.34
CA SER A 9 -3.70 6.39 10.68
C SER A 9 -4.19 7.79 11.08
N ARG A 10 -4.55 8.64 10.10
CA ARG A 10 -4.94 10.03 10.31
C ARG A 10 -6.40 10.16 10.69
N GLY A 11 -6.70 10.15 11.98
CA GLY A 11 -8.07 10.24 12.50
C GLY A 11 -8.85 11.47 12.02
N ARG A 12 -8.18 12.58 11.67
CA ARG A 12 -8.84 13.75 11.09
C ARG A 12 -9.35 13.49 9.67
N ASP A 13 -8.66 12.64 8.91
CA ASP A 13 -9.00 12.31 7.53
C ASP A 13 -10.02 11.16 7.47
N MET A 14 -10.03 10.29 8.48
CA MET A 14 -10.99 9.19 8.61
C MET A 14 -12.36 9.64 9.13
N ARG A 15 -12.41 10.63 10.01
CA ARG A 15 -13.66 11.09 10.63
C ARG A 15 -14.73 11.53 9.63
N PRO A 16 -14.44 12.32 8.57
CA PRO A 16 -15.45 12.70 7.57
C PRO A 16 -16.02 11.50 6.80
N LEU A 17 -15.28 10.38 6.74
CA LEU A 17 -15.68 9.15 6.08
C LEU A 17 -16.46 8.20 7.01
N ASP A 18 -16.66 8.60 8.27
CA ASP A 18 -17.21 7.72 9.31
C ASP A 18 -16.43 6.39 9.43
N LEU A 19 -15.10 6.53 9.46
CA LEU A 19 -14.16 5.42 9.64
C LEU A 19 -13.31 5.61 10.90
N SER A 20 -13.02 4.51 11.59
CA SER A 20 -12.02 4.49 12.67
C SER A 20 -10.61 4.67 12.12
N PRO A 21 -9.66 5.25 12.88
CA PRO A 21 -8.25 5.23 12.49
C PRO A 21 -7.67 3.80 12.45
N GLY A 22 -6.67 3.59 11.59
CA GLY A 22 -6.00 2.31 11.40
C GLY A 22 -6.62 1.46 10.29
N LEU A 23 -5.93 0.38 9.92
CA LEU A 23 -6.39 -0.58 8.90
C LEU A 23 -7.15 -1.75 9.51
N GLU A 24 -6.92 -2.03 10.81
CA GLU A 24 -7.50 -3.18 11.50
C GLU A 24 -9.03 -3.22 11.37
N GLY A 25 -9.54 -4.35 10.94
CA GLY A 25 -10.97 -4.60 10.77
C GLY A 25 -11.62 -3.89 9.57
N LYS A 26 -10.92 -3.06 8.80
CA LYS A 26 -11.47 -2.44 7.60
C LYS A 26 -11.76 -3.47 6.53
N ARG A 27 -12.92 -3.36 5.92
CA ARG A 27 -13.40 -4.24 4.85
C ARG A 27 -12.84 -3.76 3.52
N ILE A 28 -12.07 -4.61 2.85
CA ILE A 28 -11.36 -4.24 1.62
C ILE A 28 -11.76 -5.16 0.47
N VAL A 29 -11.97 -4.56 -0.69
CA VAL A 29 -12.11 -5.26 -1.98
C VAL A 29 -10.89 -4.93 -2.83
N VAL A 30 -10.29 -5.96 -3.44
CA VAL A 30 -9.13 -5.80 -4.33
C VAL A 30 -9.47 -6.33 -5.72
N GLN A 31 -9.23 -5.50 -6.74
CA GLN A 31 -9.35 -5.89 -8.14
C GLN A 31 -7.97 -6.16 -8.73
N GLY A 32 -7.80 -7.35 -9.28
CA GLY A 32 -6.54 -7.85 -9.83
C GLY A 32 -5.70 -8.57 -8.76
N LEU A 33 -5.27 -9.80 -9.08
CA LEU A 33 -4.39 -10.63 -8.25
C LEU A 33 -3.06 -10.92 -8.96
N GLY A 34 -2.62 -9.96 -9.78
CA GLY A 34 -1.25 -9.92 -10.30
C GLY A 34 -0.26 -9.50 -9.22
N ASN A 35 0.98 -9.15 -9.64
CA ASN A 35 2.04 -8.77 -8.70
C ASN A 35 1.64 -7.65 -7.73
N VAL A 36 0.87 -6.66 -8.19
CA VAL A 36 0.46 -5.53 -7.35
C VAL A 36 -0.67 -5.93 -6.42
N GLY A 37 -1.78 -6.41 -6.97
CA GLY A 37 -2.99 -6.64 -6.17
C GLY A 37 -2.86 -7.80 -5.19
N TYR A 38 -2.19 -8.89 -5.56
CA TYR A 38 -1.91 -9.98 -4.62
C TYR A 38 -1.11 -9.51 -3.40
N HIS A 39 0.03 -8.84 -3.64
CA HIS A 39 0.85 -8.36 -2.52
C HIS A 39 0.14 -7.25 -1.72
N ALA A 40 -0.64 -6.38 -2.38
CA ALA A 40 -1.44 -5.39 -1.67
C ALA A 40 -2.46 -6.06 -0.76
N ALA A 41 -3.25 -7.02 -1.27
CA ALA A 41 -4.23 -7.76 -0.49
C ALA A 41 -3.59 -8.50 0.69
N LYS A 42 -2.47 -9.21 0.44
CA LYS A 42 -1.74 -9.96 1.45
C LYS A 42 -1.24 -9.07 2.58
N PHE A 43 -0.53 -7.98 2.28
CA PHE A 43 -0.02 -7.07 3.32
C PHE A 43 -1.14 -6.33 4.06
N LEU A 44 -2.24 -6.00 3.38
CA LEU A 44 -3.40 -5.40 4.03
C LEU A 44 -4.07 -6.38 5.01
N GLU A 45 -4.13 -7.67 4.68
CA GLU A 45 -4.64 -8.73 5.55
C GLU A 45 -3.66 -9.00 6.70
N GLU A 46 -2.42 -9.41 6.39
CA GLU A 46 -1.47 -9.95 7.36
C GLU A 46 -0.87 -8.88 8.27
N ASP A 47 -0.39 -7.76 7.69
CA ASP A 47 0.29 -6.70 8.43
C ASP A 47 -0.68 -5.58 8.86
N GLY A 48 -1.76 -5.39 8.10
CA GLY A 48 -2.76 -4.35 8.36
C GLY A 48 -3.91 -4.79 9.25
N GLY A 49 -4.13 -6.08 9.41
CA GLY A 49 -5.29 -6.63 10.12
C GLY A 49 -6.63 -6.30 9.45
N ALA A 50 -6.61 -5.98 8.14
CA ALA A 50 -7.81 -5.70 7.38
C ALA A 50 -8.53 -6.99 6.99
N VAL A 51 -9.82 -6.90 6.68
CA VAL A 51 -10.66 -8.01 6.25
C VAL A 51 -10.87 -7.92 4.74
N ILE A 52 -10.30 -8.83 3.99
CA ILE A 52 -10.49 -8.89 2.54
C ILE A 52 -11.83 -9.54 2.25
N VAL A 53 -12.84 -8.75 1.87
CA VAL A 53 -14.22 -9.21 1.69
C VAL A 53 -14.56 -9.55 0.24
N GLY A 54 -13.72 -9.16 -0.71
CA GLY A 54 -13.92 -9.45 -2.13
C GLY A 54 -12.62 -9.41 -2.92
N LEU A 55 -12.50 -10.33 -3.85
CA LEU A 55 -11.38 -10.43 -4.79
C LEU A 55 -11.93 -10.56 -6.22
N ILE A 56 -11.38 -9.78 -7.13
CA ILE A 56 -11.83 -9.66 -8.51
C ILE A 56 -10.67 -9.95 -9.45
N GLU A 57 -10.88 -10.82 -10.41
CA GLU A 57 -9.95 -11.13 -11.49
C GLU A 57 -10.64 -11.23 -12.85
N TYR A 58 -9.87 -11.46 -13.92
CA TYR A 58 -10.43 -11.54 -15.26
C TYR A 58 -11.43 -12.72 -15.42
N GLU A 59 -11.22 -13.80 -14.67
CA GLU A 59 -12.09 -14.97 -14.67
C GLU A 59 -13.40 -14.76 -13.91
N GLY A 60 -13.46 -13.79 -12.99
CA GLY A 60 -14.67 -13.50 -12.22
C GLY A 60 -14.36 -12.77 -10.90
N ALA A 61 -15.32 -12.82 -9.99
CA ALA A 61 -15.18 -12.25 -8.66
C ALA A 61 -15.77 -13.17 -7.60
N ILE A 62 -15.16 -13.18 -6.42
CA ILE A 62 -15.64 -13.90 -5.25
C ILE A 62 -15.79 -12.95 -4.06
N ALA A 63 -16.73 -13.26 -3.18
CA ALA A 63 -17.00 -12.49 -1.99
C ALA A 63 -17.19 -13.38 -0.75
N ASN A 64 -16.71 -12.92 0.39
CA ASN A 64 -17.05 -13.46 1.70
C ASN A 64 -17.11 -12.33 2.71
N PRO A 65 -18.29 -11.97 3.25
CA PRO A 65 -18.41 -10.91 4.26
C PRO A 65 -17.62 -11.17 5.55
N ALA A 66 -17.31 -12.43 5.86
CA ALA A 66 -16.48 -12.80 7.02
C ALA A 66 -14.98 -12.69 6.76
N GLY A 67 -14.58 -12.48 5.51
CA GLY A 67 -13.20 -12.37 5.07
C GLY A 67 -12.71 -13.57 4.26
N LEU A 68 -11.77 -13.28 3.37
CA LEU A 68 -11.05 -14.23 2.53
C LEU A 68 -9.59 -14.26 2.99
N ARG A 69 -9.02 -15.45 3.13
CA ARG A 69 -7.59 -15.62 3.31
C ARG A 69 -6.91 -15.56 1.95
N VAL A 70 -6.14 -14.50 1.75
CA VAL A 70 -5.56 -14.21 0.41
C VAL A 70 -4.67 -15.33 -0.09
N GLU A 71 -3.83 -15.89 0.79
CA GLU A 71 -2.93 -16.98 0.41
C GLU A 71 -3.69 -18.25 0.02
N ASP A 72 -4.77 -18.59 0.74
CA ASP A 72 -5.58 -19.77 0.46
C ASP A 72 -6.31 -19.63 -0.90
N VAL A 73 -6.82 -18.42 -1.22
CA VAL A 73 -7.40 -18.12 -2.53
C VAL A 73 -6.35 -18.25 -3.65
N MET A 74 -5.14 -17.77 -3.41
CA MET A 74 -4.06 -17.88 -4.39
C MET A 74 -3.57 -19.32 -4.60
N GLU A 75 -3.57 -20.16 -3.56
CA GLU A 75 -3.27 -21.57 -3.68
C GLU A 75 -4.35 -22.28 -4.50
N HIS A 76 -5.62 -22.06 -4.17
CA HIS A 76 -6.75 -22.57 -4.95
C HIS A 76 -6.64 -22.16 -6.42
N ARG A 77 -6.32 -20.89 -6.71
CA ARG A 77 -6.15 -20.40 -8.08
C ARG A 77 -4.98 -21.06 -8.82
N ARG A 78 -3.88 -21.37 -8.11
CA ARG A 78 -2.75 -22.10 -8.71
C ARG A 78 -3.12 -23.53 -9.07
N GLU A 79 -3.95 -24.17 -8.24
CA GLU A 79 -4.37 -25.57 -8.44
C GLU A 79 -5.45 -25.73 -9.51
N THR A 80 -6.43 -24.80 -9.52
CA THR A 80 -7.64 -24.91 -10.37
C THR A 80 -7.56 -24.04 -11.63
N GLY A 81 -6.70 -23.04 -11.65
CA GLY A 81 -6.61 -22.05 -12.72
C GLY A 81 -7.59 -20.89 -12.58
N SER A 82 -8.43 -20.85 -11.53
CA SER A 82 -9.44 -19.82 -11.32
C SER A 82 -9.60 -19.51 -9.83
N LEU A 83 -10.00 -18.27 -9.49
CA LEU A 83 -10.44 -17.94 -8.14
C LEU A 83 -11.89 -18.38 -7.86
N LEU A 84 -12.67 -18.69 -8.91
CA LEU A 84 -14.05 -19.11 -8.76
C LEU A 84 -14.15 -20.48 -8.05
N ASP A 85 -15.28 -20.71 -7.43
CA ASP A 85 -15.56 -21.94 -6.66
C ASP A 85 -14.61 -22.14 -5.45
N PHE A 86 -13.98 -21.05 -4.97
CA PHE A 86 -13.19 -21.12 -3.74
C PHE A 86 -14.07 -21.50 -2.55
N PRO A 87 -13.71 -22.52 -1.76
CA PRO A 87 -14.49 -22.97 -0.63
C PRO A 87 -14.75 -21.87 0.39
N GLY A 88 -16.01 -21.60 0.71
CA GLY A 88 -16.39 -20.57 1.68
C GLY A 88 -16.55 -19.16 1.11
N ALA A 89 -16.46 -18.99 -0.20
CA ALA A 89 -16.78 -17.74 -0.88
C ALA A 89 -17.98 -17.93 -1.84
N GLU A 90 -18.68 -16.84 -2.09
CA GLU A 90 -19.73 -16.75 -3.10
C GLU A 90 -19.14 -16.25 -4.42
N ASN A 91 -19.43 -16.93 -5.52
CA ASN A 91 -19.12 -16.42 -6.84
C ASN A 91 -20.13 -15.32 -7.21
N LEU A 92 -19.66 -14.20 -7.71
CA LEU A 92 -20.54 -13.14 -8.19
C LEU A 92 -20.94 -13.40 -9.66
N ASP A 93 -22.21 -13.14 -10.00
CA ASP A 93 -22.75 -13.36 -11.33
C ASP A 93 -22.01 -12.60 -12.44
N GLN A 94 -21.47 -11.44 -12.09
CA GLN A 94 -20.69 -10.60 -13.00
C GLN A 94 -19.42 -10.12 -12.28
N ARG A 95 -18.29 -10.16 -13.00
CA ARG A 95 -17.00 -9.70 -12.51
C ARG A 95 -17.07 -8.28 -11.94
N ASP A 96 -17.71 -7.38 -12.67
CA ASP A 96 -17.75 -5.96 -12.31
C ASP A 96 -18.67 -5.68 -11.11
N ALA A 97 -19.57 -6.62 -10.75
CA ALA A 97 -20.32 -6.56 -9.49
C ALA A 97 -19.41 -6.58 -8.25
N GLY A 98 -18.19 -7.12 -8.39
CA GLY A 98 -17.19 -7.08 -7.33
C GLY A 98 -16.77 -5.64 -6.93
N LEU A 99 -16.78 -4.69 -7.87
CA LEU A 99 -16.47 -3.27 -7.57
C LEU A 99 -17.57 -2.59 -6.75
N GLU A 100 -18.78 -3.15 -6.76
CA GLU A 100 -19.97 -2.64 -6.09
C GLU A 100 -20.26 -3.34 -4.75
N LEU A 101 -19.33 -4.21 -4.29
CA LEU A 101 -19.42 -4.85 -2.98
C LEU A 101 -19.30 -3.85 -1.83
N GLU A 102 -20.11 -4.03 -0.79
CA GLU A 102 -20.02 -3.26 0.43
C GLU A 102 -18.65 -3.41 1.09
N CYS A 103 -17.89 -2.31 1.11
CA CYS A 103 -16.55 -2.25 1.69
C CYS A 103 -16.21 -0.83 2.15
N ASP A 104 -15.16 -0.71 2.97
CA ASP A 104 -14.62 0.58 3.38
C ASP A 104 -13.63 1.11 2.33
N ILE A 105 -12.83 0.20 1.78
CA ILE A 105 -11.75 0.53 0.83
C ILE A 105 -11.85 -0.37 -0.41
N LEU A 106 -11.83 0.25 -1.58
CA LEU A 106 -11.70 -0.43 -2.88
C LEU A 106 -10.30 -0.16 -3.44
N VAL A 107 -9.60 -1.24 -3.83
CA VAL A 107 -8.24 -1.18 -4.38
C VAL A 107 -8.25 -1.71 -5.83
N PRO A 108 -8.47 -0.86 -6.84
CA PRO A 108 -8.32 -1.24 -8.23
C PRO A 108 -6.81 -1.37 -8.58
N ALA A 109 -6.38 -2.62 -8.82
CA ALA A 109 -4.98 -2.99 -9.08
C ALA A 109 -4.80 -3.79 -10.38
N ALA A 110 -5.74 -3.68 -11.34
CA ALA A 110 -5.70 -4.43 -12.59
C ALA A 110 -5.47 -3.52 -13.80
N LEU A 111 -6.50 -2.87 -14.29
CA LEU A 111 -6.50 -2.16 -15.57
C LEU A 111 -6.93 -0.69 -15.41
N GLU A 112 -6.55 0.11 -16.40
CA GLU A 112 -7.07 1.46 -16.58
C GLU A 112 -8.59 1.46 -16.81
N ASN A 113 -9.26 2.57 -16.44
CA ASN A 113 -10.70 2.76 -16.63
C ASN A 113 -11.60 1.63 -16.07
N ALA A 114 -11.18 0.98 -14.99
CA ALA A 114 -11.99 0.02 -14.27
C ALA A 114 -13.23 0.68 -13.61
N ILE A 115 -13.07 1.92 -13.20
CA ILE A 115 -14.13 2.75 -12.60
C ILE A 115 -14.41 3.92 -13.53
N THR A 116 -15.64 3.95 -14.05
CA THR A 116 -16.15 4.96 -14.98
C THR A 116 -17.53 5.43 -14.50
N MET A 117 -18.12 6.42 -15.16
CA MET A 117 -19.51 6.82 -14.85
C MET A 117 -20.53 5.68 -15.00
N GLY A 118 -20.17 4.60 -15.69
CA GLY A 118 -21.02 3.41 -15.79
C GLY A 118 -21.20 2.65 -14.47
N ASN A 119 -20.24 2.72 -13.54
CA ASN A 119 -20.29 2.01 -12.25
C ASN A 119 -20.02 2.92 -11.04
N ALA A 120 -19.33 4.04 -11.17
CA ALA A 120 -19.00 4.95 -10.07
C ALA A 120 -20.22 5.35 -9.18
N PRO A 121 -21.43 5.58 -9.72
CA PRO A 121 -22.61 5.88 -8.90
C PRO A 121 -23.00 4.77 -7.92
N ARG A 122 -22.63 3.52 -8.21
CA ARG A 122 -23.00 2.34 -7.41
C ARG A 122 -21.88 1.84 -6.47
N ILE A 123 -20.67 2.42 -6.56
CA ILE A 123 -19.56 2.06 -5.68
C ILE A 123 -19.85 2.54 -4.26
N PRO A 124 -19.93 1.63 -3.27
CA PRO A 124 -20.22 1.99 -1.88
C PRO A 124 -18.97 2.37 -1.08
N ALA A 125 -17.78 2.06 -1.59
CA ALA A 125 -16.52 2.30 -0.90
C ALA A 125 -16.35 3.77 -0.46
N LYS A 126 -15.82 3.98 0.72
CA LYS A 126 -15.50 5.30 1.29
C LYS A 126 -14.13 5.80 0.84
N ILE A 127 -13.24 4.88 0.51
CA ILE A 127 -11.90 5.14 -0.03
C ILE A 127 -11.69 4.31 -1.28
N VAL A 128 -11.19 4.94 -2.35
CA VAL A 128 -10.70 4.26 -3.56
C VAL A 128 -9.19 4.50 -3.64
N ALA A 129 -8.40 3.43 -3.57
CA ALA A 129 -6.93 3.50 -3.61
C ALA A 129 -6.41 2.97 -4.96
N GLU A 130 -5.99 3.85 -5.84
CA GLU A 130 -5.61 3.55 -7.22
C GLU A 130 -4.25 2.85 -7.30
N ALA A 131 -4.24 1.53 -7.20
CA ALA A 131 -3.01 0.75 -7.30
C ALA A 131 -2.60 0.44 -8.75
N ALA A 132 -3.54 0.48 -9.71
CA ALA A 132 -3.25 0.49 -11.15
C ALA A 132 -2.99 1.92 -11.65
N ASN A 133 -2.55 2.07 -12.90
CA ASN A 133 -2.42 3.37 -13.55
C ASN A 133 -3.78 3.78 -14.15
N GLY A 134 -4.28 4.95 -13.78
CA GLY A 134 -5.52 5.51 -14.29
C GLY A 134 -6.75 4.59 -14.17
N PRO A 135 -6.98 3.90 -13.06
CA PRO A 135 -8.10 2.96 -12.96
C PRO A 135 -9.45 3.68 -12.83
N VAL A 136 -9.44 4.95 -12.43
CA VAL A 136 -10.65 5.78 -12.32
C VAL A 136 -10.61 6.85 -13.40
N SER A 137 -11.66 6.92 -14.24
CA SER A 137 -11.80 7.98 -15.24
C SER A 137 -11.99 9.35 -14.58
N ALA A 138 -11.65 10.42 -15.30
CA ALA A 138 -11.67 11.77 -14.74
C ALA A 138 -13.07 12.19 -14.25
N ASP A 139 -14.08 11.93 -15.04
CA ASP A 139 -15.49 12.18 -14.71
C ASP A 139 -16.00 11.33 -13.54
N ALA A 140 -15.58 10.07 -13.44
CA ALA A 140 -15.87 9.21 -12.31
C ALA A 140 -15.16 9.69 -11.04
N SER A 141 -13.91 10.17 -11.15
CA SER A 141 -13.16 10.72 -10.01
C SER A 141 -13.85 11.97 -9.45
N GLU A 142 -14.32 12.86 -10.31
CA GLU A 142 -15.09 14.05 -9.90
C GLU A 142 -16.39 13.64 -9.21
N HIS A 143 -17.16 12.72 -9.80
CA HIS A 143 -18.40 12.20 -9.22
C HIS A 143 -18.19 11.54 -7.85
N LEU A 144 -17.14 10.72 -7.70
CA LEU A 144 -16.80 10.11 -6.41
C LEU A 144 -16.43 11.16 -5.36
N HIS A 145 -15.67 12.18 -5.77
CA HIS A 145 -15.31 13.30 -4.89
C HIS A 145 -16.54 14.08 -4.40
N GLU A 146 -17.48 14.40 -5.30
CA GLU A 146 -18.76 15.05 -4.95
C GLU A 146 -19.60 14.23 -3.97
N ARG A 147 -19.50 12.90 -4.03
CA ARG A 147 -20.13 11.97 -3.08
C ARG A 147 -19.39 11.85 -1.74
N GLY A 148 -18.26 12.53 -1.57
CA GLY A 148 -17.45 12.47 -0.37
C GLY A 148 -16.56 11.22 -0.29
N VAL A 149 -16.38 10.48 -1.38
CA VAL A 149 -15.45 9.35 -1.45
C VAL A 149 -14.02 9.89 -1.58
N MET A 150 -13.12 9.39 -0.74
CA MET A 150 -11.70 9.74 -0.83
C MET A 150 -11.01 8.93 -1.91
N VAL A 151 -10.70 9.55 -3.04
CA VAL A 151 -9.88 8.93 -4.08
C VAL A 151 -8.42 9.24 -3.81
N LEU A 152 -7.63 8.19 -3.55
CA LEU A 152 -6.18 8.26 -3.40
C LEU A 152 -5.55 8.03 -4.77
N PRO A 153 -4.87 9.04 -5.36
CA PRO A 153 -4.45 8.98 -6.76
C PRO A 153 -3.34 7.96 -6.99
N ASP A 154 -3.32 7.39 -8.19
CA ASP A 154 -2.31 6.45 -8.67
C ASP A 154 -0.88 6.97 -8.52
N ALA A 155 -0.63 8.23 -8.88
CA ALA A 155 0.66 8.88 -8.73
C ALA A 155 1.24 8.82 -7.29
N PHE A 156 0.39 8.58 -6.29
CA PHE A 156 0.78 8.37 -4.90
C PHE A 156 0.75 6.88 -4.52
N ILE A 157 -0.38 6.19 -4.73
CA ILE A 157 -0.60 4.82 -4.22
C ILE A 157 0.32 3.81 -4.89
N ASN A 158 0.53 3.89 -6.20
CA ASN A 158 1.37 2.94 -6.93
C ASN A 158 2.85 3.35 -7.02
N ALA A 159 3.22 4.48 -6.43
CA ALA A 159 4.60 4.99 -6.46
C ALA A 159 5.62 4.08 -5.75
N GLY A 160 5.17 3.14 -4.92
CA GLY A 160 6.06 2.21 -4.20
C GLY A 160 6.95 1.40 -5.12
N GLY A 161 6.39 0.85 -6.20
CA GLY A 161 7.15 0.06 -7.17
C GLY A 161 8.29 0.82 -7.82
N VAL A 162 8.04 2.05 -8.29
CA VAL A 162 9.08 2.88 -8.89
C VAL A 162 10.11 3.37 -7.87
N THR A 163 9.70 3.62 -6.63
CA THR A 163 10.61 3.98 -5.54
C THR A 163 11.61 2.86 -5.26
N VAL A 164 11.14 1.61 -5.17
CA VAL A 164 12.01 0.44 -4.98
C VAL A 164 12.94 0.25 -6.19
N SER A 165 12.44 0.43 -7.42
CA SER A 165 13.27 0.37 -8.62
C SER A 165 14.35 1.46 -8.62
N TYR A 166 14.08 2.63 -8.07
CA TYR A 166 15.07 3.69 -7.89
C TYR A 166 16.16 3.28 -6.87
N PHE A 167 15.79 2.66 -5.75
CA PHE A 167 16.76 2.14 -4.79
C PHE A 167 17.66 1.06 -5.41
N GLU A 168 17.08 0.16 -6.20
CA GLU A 168 17.83 -0.87 -6.93
C GLU A 168 18.81 -0.25 -7.95
N TRP A 169 18.38 0.76 -8.67
CA TRP A 169 19.24 1.51 -9.59
C TRP A 169 20.40 2.20 -8.87
N LEU A 170 20.17 2.89 -7.74
CA LEU A 170 21.23 3.49 -6.92
C LEU A 170 22.23 2.46 -6.43
N LYS A 171 21.77 1.29 -5.97
CA LYS A 171 22.60 0.17 -5.55
C LYS A 171 23.51 -0.29 -6.69
N ASN A 172 22.95 -0.43 -7.89
CA ASN A 172 23.71 -0.87 -9.08
C ASN A 172 24.78 0.16 -9.49
N LEU A 173 24.48 1.46 -9.41
CA LEU A 173 25.44 2.51 -9.71
C LEU A 173 26.60 2.59 -8.71
N GLN A 174 26.33 2.39 -7.44
CA GLN A 174 27.33 2.54 -6.39
C GLN A 174 28.18 1.27 -6.21
N HIS A 175 27.84 0.14 -6.82
CA HIS A 175 28.47 -1.17 -6.62
C HIS A 175 28.60 -1.58 -5.14
N ILE A 176 27.80 -0.96 -4.27
CA ILE A 176 27.81 -1.18 -2.81
C ILE A 176 26.57 -2.00 -2.45
N ARG A 177 26.76 -3.02 -1.62
CA ARG A 177 25.65 -3.72 -0.96
C ARG A 177 25.22 -2.89 0.24
N PHE A 178 24.03 -2.28 0.16
CA PHE A 178 23.46 -1.56 1.28
C PHE A 178 23.45 -2.41 2.56
N GLY A 179 23.84 -1.82 3.68
CA GLY A 179 23.74 -2.42 5.00
C GLY A 179 24.88 -3.37 5.40
N ARG A 180 25.77 -3.81 4.49
CA ARG A 180 26.76 -4.83 4.86
C ARG A 180 27.80 -4.37 5.87
N MET A 181 28.17 -3.10 5.88
CA MET A 181 29.10 -2.54 6.85
C MET A 181 28.40 -2.22 8.17
N GLU A 182 27.21 -1.63 8.12
CA GLU A 182 26.39 -1.31 9.30
C GLU A 182 25.95 -2.60 10.00
N LYS A 183 25.46 -3.60 9.25
CA LYS A 183 25.08 -4.90 9.79
C LYS A 183 26.15 -5.55 10.67
N ARG A 184 27.40 -5.53 10.24
CA ARG A 184 28.51 -6.07 11.04
C ARG A 184 28.73 -5.31 12.33
N PHE A 185 28.47 -3.99 12.30
CA PHE A 185 28.65 -3.15 13.49
C PHE A 185 27.51 -3.39 14.48
N GLU A 186 26.29 -3.50 13.99
CA GLU A 186 25.08 -3.83 14.77
C GLU A 186 25.18 -5.21 15.39
N GLU A 187 25.54 -6.22 14.60
CA GLU A 187 25.78 -7.59 15.09
C GLU A 187 26.82 -7.61 16.20
N LYS A 188 27.93 -6.88 16.04
CA LYS A 188 28.97 -6.80 17.07
C LYS A 188 28.49 -6.08 18.32
N ALA A 189 27.73 -5.00 18.17
CA ALA A 189 27.18 -4.26 19.30
C ALA A 189 26.14 -5.10 20.07
N ALA A 190 25.23 -5.77 19.36
CA ALA A 190 24.24 -6.64 19.98
C ALA A 190 24.89 -7.82 20.73
N ARG A 191 25.89 -8.49 20.13
CA ARG A 191 26.66 -9.55 20.82
C ARG A 191 27.36 -9.03 22.07
N SER A 192 27.90 -7.81 22.04
CA SER A 192 28.54 -7.20 23.22
C SER A 192 27.55 -6.93 24.34
N ILE A 193 26.33 -6.50 24.00
CA ILE A 193 25.24 -6.27 24.98
C ILE A 193 24.78 -7.60 25.57
N LEU A 194 24.54 -8.64 24.75
CA LEU A 194 24.16 -9.96 25.22
C LEU A 194 25.19 -10.58 26.16
N ASN A 195 26.48 -10.48 25.82
CA ASN A 195 27.57 -10.93 26.68
C ASN A 195 27.58 -10.17 28.04
N ALA A 196 27.30 -8.88 28.03
CA ALA A 196 27.22 -8.09 29.28
C ALA A 196 26.03 -8.54 30.15
N ILE A 197 24.90 -8.88 29.52
CA ILE A 197 23.70 -9.40 30.21
C ILE A 197 24.01 -10.79 30.81
N GLU A 198 24.64 -11.71 30.05
CA GLU A 198 25.08 -13.02 30.55
C GLU A 198 25.96 -12.87 31.79
N HIS A 199 26.96 -11.98 31.72
CA HIS A 199 27.85 -11.72 32.87
C HIS A 199 27.11 -11.13 34.07
N ALA A 200 26.13 -10.27 33.85
CA ALA A 200 25.39 -9.61 34.93
C ALA A 200 24.33 -10.51 35.59
N THR A 201 23.72 -11.41 34.81
CA THR A 201 22.59 -12.25 35.25
C THR A 201 22.98 -13.68 35.61
N GLY A 202 24.14 -14.15 35.13
CA GLY A 202 24.57 -15.56 35.23
C GLY A 202 23.77 -16.50 34.31
N SER A 203 22.92 -15.94 33.44
CA SER A 203 22.17 -16.69 32.41
C SER A 203 23.02 -16.85 31.16
N SER A 204 22.75 -17.85 30.33
CA SER A 204 23.40 -18.02 29.03
C SER A 204 22.37 -18.07 27.93
N PHE A 205 22.65 -17.42 26.80
CA PHE A 205 21.84 -17.50 25.59
C PHE A 205 22.36 -18.61 24.68
N SER A 206 21.46 -19.29 24.00
CA SER A 206 21.84 -20.22 22.94
C SER A 206 22.39 -19.46 21.71
N GLU A 207 23.18 -20.13 20.88
CA GLU A 207 23.65 -19.52 19.62
C GLU A 207 22.50 -19.06 18.71
N SER A 208 21.36 -19.75 18.72
CA SER A 208 20.17 -19.36 17.96
C SER A 208 19.62 -18.03 18.50
N GLU A 209 19.42 -17.89 19.79
CA GLU A 209 18.96 -16.65 20.42
C GLU A 209 19.93 -15.49 20.15
N ILE A 210 21.24 -15.74 20.29
CA ILE A 210 22.26 -14.72 19.99
C ILE A 210 22.18 -14.28 18.53
N ASN A 211 21.99 -15.22 17.59
CA ASN A 211 21.89 -14.87 16.17
C ASN A 211 20.58 -14.12 15.86
N ASP A 212 19.48 -14.49 16.48
CA ASP A 212 18.20 -13.81 16.31
C ASP A 212 18.25 -12.38 16.85
N PHE A 213 18.81 -12.15 18.03
CA PHE A 213 19.00 -10.83 18.60
C PHE A 213 20.09 -9.99 17.92
N ALA A 214 21.15 -10.64 17.43
CA ALA A 214 22.26 -9.96 16.76
C ALA A 214 22.04 -9.78 15.27
N ARG A 215 20.90 -10.23 14.71
CA ARG A 215 20.57 -10.05 13.31
C ARG A 215 20.40 -8.55 13.01
N GLY A 216 21.41 -7.95 12.39
CA GLY A 216 21.29 -6.59 11.86
C GLY A 216 20.32 -6.53 10.67
N ALA A 217 19.90 -5.32 10.30
CA ALA A 217 18.98 -5.09 9.20
C ALA A 217 19.47 -5.74 7.90
N ASP A 218 18.58 -6.49 7.26
CA ASP A 218 18.81 -7.02 5.92
C ASP A 218 18.48 -5.96 4.86
N GLU A 219 18.88 -6.22 3.61
CA GLU A 219 18.60 -5.32 2.49
C GLU A 219 17.11 -5.04 2.35
N ILE A 220 16.26 -6.04 2.57
CA ILE A 220 14.81 -5.90 2.51
C ILE A 220 14.28 -4.97 3.63
N ASP A 221 14.87 -5.03 4.82
CA ASP A 221 14.48 -4.17 5.94
C ASP A 221 14.79 -2.70 5.64
N LEU A 222 15.96 -2.43 5.03
CA LEU A 222 16.36 -1.09 4.60
C LEU A 222 15.47 -0.55 3.48
N VAL A 223 15.14 -1.38 2.49
CA VAL A 223 14.25 -1.02 1.39
C VAL A 223 12.85 -0.72 1.92
N ASN A 224 12.31 -1.56 2.80
CA ASN A 224 11.00 -1.35 3.41
C ASN A 224 10.96 -0.07 4.25
N SER A 225 11.99 0.18 5.06
CA SER A 225 12.09 1.41 5.86
C SER A 225 12.14 2.66 4.98
N GLY A 226 12.98 2.66 3.94
CA GLY A 226 13.07 3.79 3.00
C GLY A 226 11.79 4.00 2.19
N LEU A 227 11.10 2.92 1.82
CA LEU A 227 9.81 2.98 1.14
C LEU A 227 8.74 3.56 2.07
N GLU A 228 8.66 3.07 3.30
CA GLU A 228 7.71 3.57 4.31
C GLU A 228 7.89 5.08 4.55
N GLU A 229 9.12 5.53 4.81
CA GLU A 229 9.43 6.94 5.00
C GLU A 229 9.01 7.79 3.79
N THR A 230 9.30 7.30 2.58
CA THR A 230 8.94 7.98 1.34
C THR A 230 7.43 8.14 1.20
N MET A 231 6.66 7.08 1.47
CA MET A 231 5.20 7.11 1.35
C MET A 231 4.55 8.00 2.42
N ILE A 232 5.04 7.95 3.66
CA ILE A 232 4.59 8.83 4.75
C ILE A 232 4.82 10.29 4.39
N LYS A 233 6.04 10.63 3.93
CA LYS A 233 6.40 11.99 3.53
C LYS A 233 5.55 12.48 2.37
N ALA A 234 5.36 11.64 1.34
CA ALA A 234 4.54 11.99 0.18
C ALA A 234 3.09 12.29 0.59
N TYR A 235 2.48 11.46 1.44
CA TYR A 235 1.13 11.73 1.91
C TYR A 235 1.03 13.04 2.70
N ASN A 236 1.96 13.28 3.61
CA ASN A 236 1.93 14.50 4.41
C ASN A 236 2.05 15.76 3.53
N GLU A 237 2.90 15.75 2.51
CA GLU A 237 3.01 16.86 1.55
C GLU A 237 1.71 17.08 0.76
N ILE A 238 1.13 16.01 0.23
CA ILE A 238 -0.15 16.08 -0.53
C ILE A 238 -1.28 16.59 0.38
N ARG A 239 -1.34 16.04 1.59
CA ARG A 239 -2.34 16.41 2.59
C ARG A 239 -2.24 17.87 3.01
N GLU A 240 -1.02 18.38 3.21
CA GLU A 240 -0.79 19.79 3.56
C GLU A 240 -1.28 20.73 2.45
N ILE A 241 -1.00 20.42 1.19
CA ILE A 241 -1.50 21.16 0.04
C ILE A 241 -3.04 21.13 -0.01
N LYS A 242 -3.65 19.96 0.16
CA LYS A 242 -5.11 19.81 0.23
C LYS A 242 -5.72 20.67 1.33
N GLN A 243 -5.09 20.77 2.50
CA GLN A 243 -5.58 21.59 3.62
C GLN A 243 -5.45 23.09 3.37
N GLN A 244 -4.48 23.51 2.56
CA GLN A 244 -4.31 24.92 2.16
C GLN A 244 -5.32 25.35 1.07
N HIS A 245 -5.90 24.39 0.35
CA HIS A 245 -6.81 24.59 -0.77
C HIS A 245 -8.02 23.67 -0.62
N GLU A 246 -9.07 24.14 0.03
CA GLU A 246 -10.23 23.32 0.39
C GLU A 246 -10.99 22.75 -0.81
N ASP A 247 -10.96 23.46 -1.95
CA ASP A 247 -11.70 23.13 -3.17
C ASP A 247 -11.02 22.11 -4.10
N ILE A 248 -9.82 21.62 -3.77
CA ILE A 248 -9.11 20.66 -4.60
C ILE A 248 -9.19 19.23 -4.01
N ASP A 249 -9.13 18.22 -4.87
CA ASP A 249 -9.02 16.83 -4.46
C ASP A 249 -7.54 16.41 -4.20
N LEU A 250 -7.31 15.18 -3.74
CA LEU A 250 -5.95 14.67 -3.48
C LEU A 250 -5.15 14.46 -4.78
N ARG A 251 -5.81 14.20 -5.91
CA ARG A 251 -5.17 14.10 -7.22
C ARG A 251 -4.58 15.45 -7.64
N THR A 252 -5.36 16.51 -7.57
CA THR A 252 -4.91 17.88 -7.84
C THR A 252 -3.80 18.28 -6.86
N ALA A 253 -3.93 17.97 -5.57
CA ALA A 253 -2.91 18.26 -4.57
C ALA A 253 -1.60 17.52 -4.88
N SER A 254 -1.63 16.28 -5.36
CA SER A 254 -0.44 15.53 -5.78
C SER A 254 0.25 16.17 -6.99
N MET A 255 -0.52 16.64 -7.97
CA MET A 255 0.02 17.36 -9.12
C MET A 255 0.65 18.70 -8.73
N VAL A 256 0.02 19.45 -7.82
CA VAL A 256 0.58 20.70 -7.26
C VAL A 256 1.92 20.42 -6.57
N SER A 257 2.01 19.36 -5.75
CA SER A 257 3.27 18.96 -5.11
C SER A 257 4.37 18.68 -6.15
N ALA A 258 4.06 17.90 -7.18
CA ALA A 258 5.00 17.55 -8.25
C ALA A 258 5.48 18.80 -9.02
N ILE A 259 4.56 19.65 -9.42
CA ILE A 259 4.87 20.89 -10.16
C ILE A 259 5.73 21.83 -9.30
N ASN A 260 5.42 21.98 -8.02
CA ASN A 260 6.19 22.83 -7.11
C ASN A 260 7.65 22.35 -6.99
N LYS A 261 7.87 21.02 -6.89
CA LYS A 261 9.22 20.43 -6.84
C LYS A 261 10.00 20.71 -8.12
N ILE A 262 9.39 20.54 -9.28
CA ILE A 262 9.99 20.83 -10.57
C ILE A 262 10.29 22.34 -10.68
N ALA A 263 9.33 23.19 -10.36
CA ALA A 263 9.49 24.64 -10.42
C ALA A 263 10.61 25.16 -9.51
N ALA A 264 10.76 24.58 -8.32
CA ALA A 264 11.85 24.92 -7.41
C ALA A 264 13.23 24.63 -8.04
N VAL A 265 13.38 23.48 -8.71
CA VAL A 265 14.63 23.13 -9.41
C VAL A 265 14.93 24.11 -10.55
N TYR A 266 13.92 24.45 -11.36
CA TYR A 266 14.08 25.41 -12.44
C TYR A 266 14.44 26.83 -11.95
N LYS A 267 13.85 27.28 -10.85
CA LYS A 267 14.19 28.57 -10.23
C LYS A 267 15.64 28.63 -9.73
N HIS A 268 16.17 27.52 -9.21
CA HIS A 268 17.53 27.47 -8.67
C HIS A 268 18.60 27.23 -9.73
N ARG A 269 18.32 26.41 -10.74
CA ARG A 269 19.30 26.02 -11.78
C ARG A 269 19.18 26.79 -13.06
N GLY A 270 18.07 27.53 -13.29
CA GLY A 270 17.75 28.13 -14.55
C GLY A 270 17.28 27.11 -15.60
N LEU A 271 16.67 27.59 -16.68
CA LEU A 271 16.42 26.80 -17.87
C LEU A 271 17.72 26.83 -18.71
N PHE A 272 18.37 25.69 -18.85
CA PHE A 272 19.42 25.55 -19.86
C PHE A 272 18.75 25.32 -21.20
N PRO A 273 19.17 26.07 -22.27
CA PRO A 273 18.71 25.83 -23.62
C PRO A 273 19.20 24.49 -24.18
#